data_dc521a921052393a2f311dd715fb9dee
#
_entry.id   dc521a921052393a2f311dd715fb9dee
#
_cell.length_a   1.000
_cell.length_b   1.000
_cell.length_c   1.000
_cell.angle_alpha   90.00
_cell.angle_beta   90.00
_cell.angle_gamma   90.00
#
_symmetry.space_group_name_H-M   'P 1'
#
loop_
_entity.id
_entity.type
_entity.pdbx_description
1 polymer ?
#
loop_
_entity_poly.entity_id
_entity_poly.type
_entity_poly.pdbx_seq_one_letter_code
_entity_poly.pdbx_strand_id
1 'polypeptide(L)'
;MRCSSPHWRCDLMMKLPPQVNTAFEMLEAAGYEAYLVGGAVRDYVRDNSPAKDWDITTNALPEQVEEIFTGYHLIETGLKHGTVTVVIDQEPLEITTYRVDGDYSDHRHPDSVSFTRSLKDDLERRDFTMNALAYNPRTGVVDFVGGKADIAGDLVRCVGDPDRRFQEDGLRMLRALRFASVYGMTIEAATAAAIHRNKHLLKGIAAERILVELTK
;
A
#
# COMPACT_ATOMS: atom_id res chain seq x y z
N MET A 1 -25.93 -6.06 25.71
CA MET A 1 -25.11 -7.27 25.59
C MET A 1 -24.28 -7.12 24.32
N ARG A 2 -23.01 -6.79 24.43
CA ARG A 2 -22.10 -6.71 23.29
C ARG A 2 -21.57 -8.11 23.03
N CYS A 3 -21.79 -8.62 21.82
CA CYS A 3 -21.32 -9.93 21.39
C CYS A 3 -19.78 -9.88 21.29
N SER A 4 -19.13 -10.52 22.25
CA SER A 4 -17.67 -10.64 22.32
C SER A 4 -17.27 -11.93 21.61
N SER A 5 -16.80 -11.80 20.36
CA SER A 5 -15.76 -12.66 19.80
C SER A 5 -15.43 -12.18 18.38
N PRO A 6 -14.16 -11.93 18.03
CA PRO A 6 -13.76 -11.68 16.67
C PRO A 6 -13.75 -13.03 15.93
N HIS A 7 -14.86 -13.42 15.35
CA HIS A 7 -14.88 -14.48 14.36
C HIS A 7 -14.22 -13.92 13.10
N TRP A 8 -12.93 -14.17 12.96
CA TRP A 8 -12.26 -14.11 11.66
C TRP A 8 -13.07 -14.99 10.73
N ARG A 9 -13.85 -14.35 9.86
CA ARG A 9 -14.61 -15.07 8.84
C ARG A 9 -13.60 -15.73 7.92
N CYS A 10 -13.29 -16.99 8.21
CA CYS A 10 -12.81 -17.93 7.22
C CYS A 10 -13.82 -17.93 6.06
N ASP A 11 -13.31 -17.84 4.82
CA ASP A 11 -13.97 -18.23 3.57
C ASP A 11 -14.81 -17.22 2.77
N LEU A 12 -14.71 -15.91 2.99
CA LEU A 12 -15.14 -15.00 1.90
C LEU A 12 -13.89 -14.57 1.13
N MET A 13 -13.70 -15.12 -0.07
CA MET A 13 -12.69 -14.61 -0.99
C MET A 13 -13.05 -13.18 -1.39
N MET A 14 -12.03 -12.30 -1.45
CA MET A 14 -12.21 -10.94 -1.97
C MET A 14 -12.74 -11.03 -3.41
N LYS A 15 -13.84 -10.33 -3.69
CA LYS A 15 -14.38 -10.26 -5.05
C LYS A 15 -13.52 -9.32 -5.87
N LEU A 16 -12.77 -9.86 -6.79
CA LEU A 16 -11.95 -9.09 -7.71
C LEU A 16 -12.72 -8.75 -8.98
N PRO A 17 -12.62 -7.53 -9.49
CA PRO A 17 -13.19 -7.19 -10.80
C PRO A 17 -12.44 -7.91 -11.93
N PRO A 18 -13.09 -8.10 -13.11
CA PRO A 18 -12.53 -8.89 -14.22
C PRO A 18 -11.13 -8.43 -14.64
N GLN A 19 -10.89 -7.12 -14.74
CA GLN A 19 -9.61 -6.55 -15.14
C GLN A 19 -8.48 -6.90 -14.17
N VAL A 20 -8.76 -6.95 -12.87
CA VAL A 20 -7.78 -7.37 -11.85
C VAL A 20 -7.49 -8.86 -11.98
N ASN A 21 -8.51 -9.71 -12.19
CA ASN A 21 -8.30 -11.14 -12.42
C ASN A 21 -7.44 -11.38 -13.68
N THR A 22 -7.73 -10.67 -14.79
CA THR A 22 -6.94 -10.74 -16.01
C THR A 22 -5.48 -10.41 -15.74
N ALA A 23 -5.20 -9.31 -15.00
CA ALA A 23 -3.84 -8.93 -14.66
C ALA A 23 -3.12 -10.00 -13.82
N PHE A 24 -3.80 -10.59 -12.83
CA PHE A 24 -3.26 -11.70 -12.04
C PHE A 24 -2.91 -12.90 -12.90
N GLU A 25 -3.85 -13.34 -13.75
CA GLU A 25 -3.67 -14.50 -14.62
C GLU A 25 -2.50 -14.32 -15.58
N MET A 26 -2.32 -13.13 -16.16
CA MET A 26 -1.24 -12.84 -17.09
C MET A 26 0.12 -12.84 -16.38
N LEU A 27 0.25 -12.19 -15.22
CA LEU A 27 1.49 -12.17 -14.44
C LEU A 27 1.88 -13.59 -13.97
N GLU A 28 0.91 -14.33 -13.43
CA GLU A 28 1.15 -15.69 -12.92
C GLU A 28 1.44 -16.69 -14.05
N ALA A 29 0.79 -16.56 -15.21
CA ALA A 29 1.08 -17.38 -16.40
C ALA A 29 2.50 -17.15 -16.93
N ALA A 30 3.03 -15.92 -16.77
CA ALA A 30 4.41 -15.58 -17.09
C ALA A 30 5.41 -16.01 -15.99
N GLY A 31 4.94 -16.60 -14.88
CA GLY A 31 5.78 -17.13 -13.81
C GLY A 31 6.13 -16.10 -12.72
N TYR A 32 5.42 -14.99 -12.66
CA TYR A 32 5.63 -13.95 -11.65
C TYR A 32 4.56 -13.99 -10.56
N GLU A 33 4.93 -13.48 -9.39
CA GLU A 33 3.99 -13.26 -8.29
C GLU A 33 3.13 -12.02 -8.56
N ALA A 34 1.87 -12.05 -8.11
CA ALA A 34 0.98 -10.90 -8.13
C ALA A 34 0.20 -10.82 -6.83
N TYR A 35 0.18 -9.65 -6.21
CA TYR A 35 -0.58 -9.38 -4.99
C TYR A 35 -1.28 -8.03 -5.08
N LEU A 36 -2.54 -7.96 -4.64
CA LEU A 36 -3.15 -6.69 -4.28
C LEU A 36 -2.50 -6.14 -3.01
N VAL A 37 -2.41 -4.82 -2.91
CA VAL A 37 -1.83 -4.12 -1.76
C VAL A 37 -2.59 -2.85 -1.42
N GLY A 38 -2.23 -2.22 -0.32
CA GLY A 38 -2.70 -0.88 0.03
C GLY A 38 -4.15 -0.82 0.51
N GLY A 39 -4.88 0.20 0.04
CA GLY A 39 -6.22 0.52 0.52
C GLY A 39 -7.24 -0.59 0.30
N ALA A 40 -7.19 -1.26 -0.85
CA ALA A 40 -8.09 -2.35 -1.19
C ALA A 40 -8.02 -3.50 -0.16
N VAL A 41 -6.80 -3.91 0.21
CA VAL A 41 -6.59 -5.02 1.15
C VAL A 41 -6.96 -4.61 2.57
N ARG A 42 -6.59 -3.38 2.99
CA ARG A 42 -6.99 -2.83 4.29
C ARG A 42 -8.52 -2.84 4.46
N ASP A 43 -9.25 -2.29 3.49
CA ASP A 43 -10.71 -2.13 3.59
C ASP A 43 -11.42 -3.49 3.53
N TYR A 44 -10.88 -4.42 2.75
CA TYR A 44 -11.33 -5.82 2.77
C TYR A 44 -11.16 -6.48 4.16
N VAL A 45 -9.96 -6.34 4.76
CA VAL A 45 -9.66 -6.93 6.08
C VAL A 45 -10.49 -6.27 7.18
N ARG A 46 -10.71 -4.96 7.09
CA ARG A 46 -11.42 -4.20 8.11
C ARG A 46 -12.90 -4.53 8.18
N ASP A 47 -13.60 -4.46 7.07
CA ASP A 47 -15.06 -4.57 7.03
C ASP A 47 -15.62 -5.15 5.72
N ASN A 48 -14.75 -5.67 4.85
CA ASN A 48 -15.08 -6.17 3.52
C ASN A 48 -15.73 -5.10 2.63
N SER A 49 -15.33 -3.84 2.81
CA SER A 49 -15.79 -2.73 1.95
C SER A 49 -15.27 -2.89 0.53
N PRO A 50 -16.04 -2.48 -0.49
CA PRO A 50 -15.57 -2.52 -1.86
C PRO A 50 -14.38 -1.57 -2.05
N ALA A 51 -13.34 -2.06 -2.72
CA ALA A 51 -12.19 -1.23 -3.07
C ALA A 51 -12.57 -0.19 -4.12
N LYS A 52 -11.93 0.99 -4.02
CA LYS A 52 -12.06 2.07 -5.01
C LYS A 52 -10.93 2.03 -6.03
N ASP A 53 -9.73 1.73 -5.55
CA ASP A 53 -8.50 1.70 -6.33
C ASP A 53 -7.86 0.31 -6.18
N TRP A 54 -7.26 -0.18 -7.26
CA TRP A 54 -6.67 -1.51 -7.31
C TRP A 54 -5.18 -1.41 -7.64
N ASP A 55 -4.34 -1.54 -6.62
CA ASP A 55 -2.89 -1.54 -6.75
C ASP A 55 -2.37 -2.97 -6.71
N ILE A 56 -1.63 -3.37 -7.74
CA ILE A 56 -0.96 -4.68 -7.83
C ILE A 56 0.52 -4.49 -7.59
N THR A 57 1.13 -5.37 -6.82
CA THR A 57 2.58 -5.45 -6.67
C THR A 57 3.08 -6.82 -7.15
N THR A 58 4.26 -6.87 -7.78
CA THR A 58 4.82 -8.06 -8.45
C THR A 58 6.33 -8.13 -8.32
N ASN A 59 6.89 -9.33 -8.48
CA ASN A 59 8.34 -9.52 -8.62
C ASN A 59 8.84 -9.42 -10.06
N ALA A 60 7.94 -9.14 -11.03
CA ALA A 60 8.32 -8.80 -12.39
C ALA A 60 8.95 -7.41 -12.44
N LEU A 61 10.01 -7.22 -13.23
CA LEU A 61 10.59 -5.90 -13.50
C LEU A 61 9.67 -5.08 -14.42
N PRO A 62 9.77 -3.75 -14.43
CA PRO A 62 8.91 -2.91 -15.28
C PRO A 62 8.91 -3.34 -16.75
N GLU A 63 10.07 -3.64 -17.31
CA GLU A 63 10.21 -4.06 -18.71
C GLU A 63 9.52 -5.43 -18.96
N GLN A 64 9.51 -6.31 -17.96
CA GLN A 64 8.81 -7.58 -18.02
C GLN A 64 7.30 -7.39 -17.93
N VAL A 65 6.83 -6.44 -17.13
CA VAL A 65 5.41 -6.06 -17.10
C VAL A 65 4.98 -5.51 -18.46
N GLU A 66 5.77 -4.64 -19.08
CA GLU A 66 5.50 -4.12 -20.43
C GLU A 66 5.42 -5.24 -21.48
N GLU A 67 6.32 -6.22 -21.42
CA GLU A 67 6.32 -7.38 -22.30
C GLU A 67 5.06 -8.25 -22.12
N ILE A 68 4.69 -8.56 -20.87
CA ILE A 68 3.51 -9.36 -20.52
C ILE A 68 2.23 -8.70 -21.03
N PHE A 69 2.12 -7.38 -20.91
CA PHE A 69 0.95 -6.63 -21.30
C PHE A 69 1.06 -5.99 -22.69
N THR A 70 1.95 -6.51 -23.55
CA THR A 70 2.00 -6.12 -24.97
C THR A 70 0.63 -6.28 -25.61
N GLY A 71 0.08 -5.20 -26.20
CA GLY A 71 -1.26 -5.17 -26.77
C GLY A 71 -2.30 -4.46 -25.95
N TYR A 72 -1.99 -4.13 -24.69
CA TYR A 72 -2.75 -3.20 -23.85
C TYR A 72 -2.20 -1.77 -23.96
N HIS A 73 -3.00 -0.79 -23.60
CA HIS A 73 -2.51 0.58 -23.48
C HIS A 73 -1.71 0.74 -22.18
N LEU A 74 -0.43 1.10 -22.31
CA LEU A 74 0.49 1.29 -21.20
C LEU A 74 0.75 2.77 -20.94
N ILE A 75 0.84 3.17 -19.68
CA ILE A 75 1.20 4.51 -19.25
C ILE A 75 2.45 4.42 -18.37
N GLU A 76 3.56 4.95 -18.85
CA GLU A 76 4.91 4.76 -18.31
C GLU A 76 5.34 5.85 -17.31
N THR A 77 4.45 6.75 -16.89
CA THR A 77 4.78 7.90 -16.02
C THR A 77 5.42 7.51 -14.68
N GLY A 78 5.22 6.27 -14.23
CA GLY A 78 5.74 5.71 -12.99
C GLY A 78 7.01 4.86 -13.09
N LEU A 79 7.57 4.65 -14.28
CA LEU A 79 8.68 3.71 -14.52
C LEU A 79 9.89 3.93 -13.61
N LYS A 80 10.27 5.18 -13.36
CA LYS A 80 11.38 5.52 -12.45
C LYS A 80 11.21 4.97 -11.03
N HIS A 81 9.96 4.68 -10.64
CA HIS A 81 9.61 4.15 -9.33
C HIS A 81 9.13 2.69 -9.41
N GLY A 82 9.28 2.06 -10.59
CA GLY A 82 8.91 0.66 -10.81
C GLY A 82 7.41 0.45 -11.04
N THR A 83 6.63 1.49 -11.38
CA THR A 83 5.20 1.37 -11.65
C THR A 83 4.91 1.52 -13.13
N VAL A 84 4.16 0.55 -13.67
CA VAL A 84 3.55 0.58 -15.00
C VAL A 84 2.04 0.61 -14.81
N THR A 85 1.35 1.57 -15.42
CA THR A 85 -0.12 1.56 -15.43
C THR A 85 -0.60 0.87 -16.70
N VAL A 86 -1.36 -0.21 -16.53
CA VAL A 86 -1.94 -0.99 -17.62
C VAL A 86 -3.44 -0.70 -17.69
N VAL A 87 -3.94 -0.31 -18.85
CA VAL A 87 -5.37 -0.06 -19.04
C VAL A 87 -6.05 -1.33 -19.57
N ILE A 88 -6.87 -1.97 -18.75
CA ILE A 88 -7.66 -3.17 -19.08
C ILE A 88 -9.15 -2.81 -18.99
N ASP A 89 -9.93 -3.07 -20.03
CA ASP A 89 -11.36 -2.72 -20.10
C ASP A 89 -11.66 -1.25 -19.74
N GLN A 90 -10.80 -0.33 -20.20
CA GLN A 90 -10.84 1.11 -19.95
C GLN A 90 -10.55 1.51 -18.48
N GLU A 91 -10.18 0.58 -17.61
CA GLU A 91 -9.82 0.82 -16.23
C GLU A 91 -8.30 0.79 -16.06
N PRO A 92 -7.69 1.84 -15.50
CA PRO A 92 -6.25 1.86 -15.23
C PRO A 92 -5.93 1.02 -14.00
N LEU A 93 -4.95 0.10 -14.12
CA LEU A 93 -4.41 -0.69 -13.03
C LEU A 93 -2.94 -0.33 -12.84
N GLU A 94 -2.56 0.06 -11.63
CA GLU A 94 -1.16 0.28 -11.28
C GLU A 94 -0.51 -1.06 -10.90
N ILE A 95 0.54 -1.43 -11.65
CA ILE A 95 1.36 -2.62 -11.39
C ILE A 95 2.74 -2.15 -11.01
N THR A 96 3.14 -2.39 -9.77
CA THR A 96 4.41 -1.91 -9.21
C THR A 96 5.34 -3.09 -8.91
N THR A 97 6.57 -3.01 -9.40
CA THR A 97 7.64 -3.96 -9.05
C THR A 97 7.99 -3.86 -7.58
N TYR A 98 8.21 -4.99 -6.88
CA TYR A 98 8.72 -5.01 -5.51
C TYR A 98 10.01 -4.21 -5.42
N ARG A 99 10.10 -3.34 -4.43
CA ARG A 99 11.24 -2.46 -4.31
C ARG A 99 11.63 -2.18 -2.87
N VAL A 100 12.88 -1.79 -2.72
CA VAL A 100 13.42 -1.18 -1.51
C VAL A 100 13.76 0.27 -1.85
N ASP A 101 13.31 1.18 -1.05
CA ASP A 101 13.60 2.59 -1.21
C ASP A 101 14.95 2.91 -0.54
N GLY A 102 15.81 3.68 -1.21
CA GLY A 102 17.07 4.20 -0.65
C GLY A 102 16.83 5.36 0.31
N ASP A 103 17.84 6.21 0.48
CA ASP A 103 17.74 7.40 1.31
C ASP A 103 16.77 8.43 0.69
N TYR A 104 16.33 9.39 1.50
CA TYR A 104 15.38 10.43 1.13
C TYR A 104 15.97 11.79 1.46
N SER A 105 16.64 12.43 0.50
CA SER A 105 17.26 13.75 0.72
C SER A 105 16.24 14.89 0.70
N ASP A 106 15.14 14.74 -0.01
CA ASP A 106 14.08 15.76 -0.16
C ASP A 106 12.87 15.52 0.76
N HIS A 107 12.92 14.52 1.66
CA HIS A 107 11.82 14.09 2.52
C HIS A 107 10.52 13.77 1.77
N ARG A 108 10.64 13.25 0.54
CA ARG A 108 9.48 12.89 -0.30
C ARG A 108 9.72 11.71 -1.21
N HIS A 109 10.81 11.78 -1.99
CA HIS A 109 11.14 10.76 -2.98
C HIS A 109 12.40 10.04 -2.54
N PRO A 110 12.45 8.72 -2.68
CA PRO A 110 13.70 8.02 -2.49
C PRO A 110 14.73 8.49 -3.54
N ASP A 111 15.94 8.78 -3.09
CA ASP A 111 17.05 9.17 -3.98
C ASP A 111 17.40 8.05 -4.97
N SER A 112 17.15 6.82 -4.57
CA SER A 112 17.30 5.63 -5.41
C SER A 112 16.24 4.58 -5.07
N VAL A 113 15.89 3.78 -6.05
CA VAL A 113 15.01 2.64 -5.91
C VAL A 113 15.77 1.40 -6.38
N SER A 114 15.76 0.35 -5.57
CA SER A 114 16.33 -0.95 -5.93
C SER A 114 15.21 -1.98 -5.98
N PHE A 115 15.10 -2.69 -7.11
CA PHE A 115 14.11 -3.75 -7.23
C PHE A 115 14.53 -4.98 -6.43
N THR A 116 13.57 -5.64 -5.81
CA THR A 116 13.76 -6.87 -5.03
C THR A 116 12.80 -7.95 -5.52
N ARG A 117 13.05 -9.19 -5.15
CA ARG A 117 12.12 -10.29 -5.35
C ARG A 117 11.34 -10.65 -4.09
N SER A 118 11.53 -9.90 -3.01
CA SER A 118 10.93 -10.14 -1.71
C SER A 118 9.69 -9.26 -1.52
N LEU A 119 8.52 -9.88 -1.49
CA LEU A 119 7.27 -9.21 -1.12
C LEU A 119 7.38 -8.57 0.26
N LYS A 120 8.08 -9.24 1.20
CA LYS A 120 8.28 -8.73 2.56
C LYS A 120 8.96 -7.35 2.54
N ASP A 121 10.04 -7.20 1.78
CA ASP A 121 10.79 -5.94 1.69
C ASP A 121 9.91 -4.82 1.11
N ASP A 122 9.08 -5.13 0.10
CA ASP A 122 8.14 -4.15 -0.46
C ASP A 122 7.07 -3.71 0.54
N LEU A 123 6.60 -4.61 1.39
CA LEU A 123 5.62 -4.28 2.43
C LEU A 123 6.26 -3.51 3.60
N GLU A 124 7.50 -3.83 3.98
CA GLU A 124 8.21 -3.18 5.09
C GLU A 124 8.60 -1.72 4.82
N ARG A 125 8.65 -1.26 3.56
CA ARG A 125 8.90 0.16 3.23
C ARG A 125 7.66 1.05 3.31
N ARG A 126 6.46 0.47 3.46
CA ARG A 126 5.19 1.21 3.46
C ARG A 126 5.02 2.06 4.72
N ASP A 127 4.02 2.94 4.69
CA ASP A 127 3.77 3.92 5.77
C ASP A 127 3.25 3.28 7.06
N PHE A 128 2.12 2.59 6.99
CA PHE A 128 1.43 2.03 8.16
C PHE A 128 1.17 0.55 7.99
N THR A 129 1.20 -0.18 9.11
CA THR A 129 0.98 -1.63 9.15
C THR A 129 -0.32 -2.05 8.47
N MET A 130 -1.41 -1.30 8.68
CA MET A 130 -2.71 -1.56 8.06
C MET A 130 -2.72 -1.40 6.53
N ASN A 131 -1.76 -0.66 5.95
CA ASN A 131 -1.59 -0.51 4.50
C ASN A 131 -0.48 -1.41 3.93
N ALA A 132 0.22 -2.15 4.80
CA ALA A 132 1.30 -3.07 4.45
C ALA A 132 0.83 -4.53 4.46
N LEU A 133 -0.37 -4.75 3.98
CA LEU A 133 -0.99 -6.05 3.76
C LEU A 133 -1.00 -6.35 2.26
N ALA A 134 -0.84 -7.62 1.91
CA ALA A 134 -0.98 -8.10 0.55
C ALA A 134 -2.06 -9.18 0.46
N TYR A 135 -2.70 -9.31 -0.70
CA TYR A 135 -3.72 -10.33 -0.93
C TYR A 135 -3.53 -10.98 -2.30
N ASN A 136 -3.60 -12.29 -2.32
CA ASN A 136 -3.73 -13.07 -3.55
C ASN A 136 -4.83 -14.12 -3.33
N PRO A 137 -5.70 -14.41 -4.33
CA PRO A 137 -6.80 -15.37 -4.19
C PRO A 137 -6.36 -16.78 -3.75
N ARG A 138 -5.13 -17.19 -4.09
CA ARG A 138 -4.60 -18.53 -3.76
C ARG A 138 -4.04 -18.62 -2.34
N THR A 139 -3.40 -17.53 -1.85
CA THR A 139 -2.71 -17.52 -0.56
C THR A 139 -3.46 -16.79 0.54
N GLY A 140 -4.53 -16.05 0.16
CA GLY A 140 -5.26 -15.18 1.07
C GLY A 140 -4.46 -13.92 1.45
N VAL A 141 -4.73 -13.37 2.63
CA VAL A 141 -4.07 -12.16 3.14
C VAL A 141 -2.72 -12.51 3.75
N VAL A 142 -1.66 -11.90 3.20
CA VAL A 142 -0.27 -11.97 3.70
C VAL A 142 0.02 -10.76 4.56
N ASP A 143 0.57 -10.97 5.76
CA ASP A 143 0.87 -9.95 6.76
C ASP A 143 2.21 -10.25 7.44
N PHE A 144 3.22 -9.43 7.18
CA PHE A 144 4.55 -9.56 7.78
C PHE A 144 4.79 -8.58 8.94
N VAL A 145 3.88 -7.60 9.12
CA VAL A 145 4.11 -6.46 10.03
C VAL A 145 3.05 -6.32 11.12
N GLY A 146 2.09 -7.24 11.17
CA GLY A 146 1.03 -7.22 12.19
C GLY A 146 -0.14 -6.31 11.86
N GLY A 147 -0.33 -5.92 10.60
CA GLY A 147 -1.38 -5.00 10.16
C GLY A 147 -2.80 -5.51 10.43
N LYS A 148 -3.03 -6.83 10.35
CA LYS A 148 -4.34 -7.45 10.70
C LYS A 148 -4.70 -7.23 12.18
N ALA A 149 -3.71 -7.38 13.08
CA ALA A 149 -3.92 -7.16 14.49
C ALA A 149 -4.18 -5.68 14.80
N ASP A 150 -3.47 -4.76 14.14
CA ASP A 150 -3.67 -3.33 14.30
C ASP A 150 -5.04 -2.88 13.75
N ILE A 151 -5.51 -3.43 12.63
CA ILE A 151 -6.87 -3.19 12.13
C ILE A 151 -7.92 -3.67 13.16
N ALA A 152 -7.74 -4.86 13.70
CA ALA A 152 -8.65 -5.41 14.71
C ALA A 152 -8.66 -4.63 16.02
N GLY A 153 -7.54 -3.98 16.35
CA GLY A 153 -7.39 -3.11 17.52
C GLY A 153 -7.70 -1.64 17.26
N ASP A 154 -8.19 -1.28 16.08
CA ASP A 154 -8.44 0.11 15.65
C ASP A 154 -7.20 1.01 15.86
N LEU A 155 -6.02 0.51 15.44
CA LEU A 155 -4.73 1.20 15.61
C LEU A 155 -4.13 1.65 14.27
N VAL A 156 -3.65 2.89 14.24
CA VAL A 156 -2.76 3.41 13.19
C VAL A 156 -1.33 3.36 13.72
N ARG A 157 -0.51 2.44 13.20
CA ARG A 157 0.88 2.23 13.58
C ARG A 157 1.78 2.32 12.36
N CYS A 158 2.92 3.02 12.48
CA CYS A 158 3.95 3.00 11.43
C CYS A 158 4.56 1.61 11.29
N VAL A 159 4.99 1.28 10.06
CA VAL A 159 5.81 0.10 9.82
C VAL A 159 7.23 0.38 10.33
N GLY A 160 7.75 -0.47 11.21
CA GLY A 160 9.09 -0.32 11.78
C GLY A 160 9.24 0.92 12.68
N ASP A 161 10.30 1.70 12.47
CA ASP A 161 10.59 2.91 13.25
C ASP A 161 9.79 4.12 12.75
N PRO A 162 8.88 4.71 13.57
CA PRO A 162 8.09 5.85 13.18
C PRO A 162 8.91 7.12 12.87
N ASP A 163 10.01 7.36 13.58
CA ASP A 163 10.85 8.54 13.31
C ASP A 163 11.47 8.43 11.91
N ARG A 164 11.99 7.26 11.56
CA ARG A 164 12.50 6.99 10.22
C ARG A 164 11.40 7.19 9.16
N ARG A 165 10.20 6.62 9.34
CA ARG A 165 9.09 6.75 8.40
C ARG A 165 8.70 8.21 8.15
N PHE A 166 8.72 9.05 9.17
CA PHE A 166 8.37 10.47 9.03
C PHE A 166 9.51 11.31 8.45
N GLN A 167 10.77 10.92 8.66
CA GLN A 167 11.92 11.54 8.01
C GLN A 167 11.98 11.23 6.51
N GLU A 168 11.54 10.06 6.09
CA GLU A 168 11.40 9.71 4.67
C GLU A 168 10.35 10.56 3.95
N ASP A 169 9.15 10.69 4.51
CA ASP A 169 8.09 11.58 3.99
C ASP A 169 7.26 12.15 5.14
N GLY A 170 7.46 13.44 5.41
CA GLY A 170 6.73 14.16 6.45
C GLY A 170 5.21 14.19 6.26
N LEU A 171 4.70 14.02 5.02
CA LEU A 171 3.26 13.93 4.76
C LEU A 171 2.62 12.73 5.47
N ARG A 172 3.39 11.67 5.75
CA ARG A 172 2.88 10.51 6.49
C ARG A 172 2.31 10.87 7.86
N MET A 173 2.77 11.95 8.49
CA MET A 173 2.18 12.45 9.75
C MET A 173 0.72 12.90 9.55
N LEU A 174 0.43 13.64 8.48
CA LEU A 174 -0.93 14.05 8.15
C LEU A 174 -1.79 12.87 7.72
N ARG A 175 -1.20 11.90 7.00
CA ARG A 175 -1.87 10.64 6.66
C ARG A 175 -2.28 9.85 7.92
N ALA A 176 -1.43 9.79 8.96
CA ALA A 176 -1.77 9.15 10.24
C ALA A 176 -3.00 9.80 10.88
N LEU A 177 -3.02 11.14 10.94
CA LEU A 177 -4.14 11.90 11.48
C LEU A 177 -5.42 11.68 10.67
N ARG A 178 -5.32 11.71 9.34
CA ARG A 178 -6.46 11.45 8.47
C ARG A 178 -7.01 10.04 8.65
N PHE A 179 -6.16 9.02 8.66
CA PHE A 179 -6.61 7.64 8.86
C PHE A 179 -7.27 7.46 10.22
N ALA A 180 -6.68 8.03 11.28
CA ALA A 180 -7.30 8.02 12.61
C ALA A 180 -8.69 8.67 12.60
N SER A 181 -8.84 9.82 11.95
CA SER A 181 -10.11 10.55 11.85
C SER A 181 -11.14 9.81 10.98
N VAL A 182 -10.76 9.41 9.76
CA VAL A 182 -11.69 8.82 8.78
C VAL A 182 -12.19 7.45 9.22
N TYR A 183 -11.31 6.65 9.84
CA TYR A 183 -11.65 5.29 10.26
C TYR A 183 -12.04 5.17 11.74
N GLY A 184 -11.97 6.27 12.51
CA GLY A 184 -12.24 6.24 13.96
C GLY A 184 -11.19 5.44 14.74
N MET A 185 -9.95 5.37 14.23
CA MET A 185 -8.85 4.60 14.81
C MET A 185 -8.02 5.45 15.77
N THR A 186 -7.32 4.82 16.68
CA THR A 186 -6.37 5.47 17.61
C THR A 186 -4.96 5.39 17.00
N ILE A 187 -4.18 6.48 17.08
CA ILE A 187 -2.76 6.45 16.73
C ILE A 187 -1.98 5.77 17.86
N GLU A 188 -1.19 4.77 17.49
CA GLU A 188 -0.33 4.04 18.44
C GLU A 188 0.66 4.99 19.14
N ALA A 189 0.95 4.74 20.42
CA ALA A 189 1.66 5.69 21.29
C ALA A 189 3.05 6.10 20.76
N ALA A 190 3.87 5.17 20.25
CA ALA A 190 5.18 5.48 19.70
C ALA A 190 5.07 6.29 18.40
N THR A 191 4.09 5.95 17.56
CA THR A 191 3.76 6.69 16.32
C THR A 191 3.30 8.12 16.65
N ALA A 192 2.42 8.30 17.63
CA ALA A 192 1.96 9.63 18.09
C ALA A 192 3.12 10.47 18.66
N ALA A 193 3.98 9.88 19.49
CA ALA A 193 5.16 10.56 20.00
C ALA A 193 6.13 11.00 18.89
N ALA A 194 6.32 10.16 17.86
CA ALA A 194 7.16 10.49 16.70
C ALA A 194 6.55 11.64 15.87
N ILE A 195 5.22 11.72 15.71
CA ILE A 195 4.56 12.87 15.08
C ILE A 195 4.94 14.18 15.81
N HIS A 196 4.89 14.20 17.14
CA HIS A 196 5.25 15.38 17.91
C HIS A 196 6.72 15.77 17.74
N ARG A 197 7.64 14.79 17.67
CA ARG A 197 9.07 15.07 17.45
C ARG A 197 9.36 15.61 16.05
N ASN A 198 8.70 15.05 15.03
CA ASN A 198 8.99 15.32 13.61
C ASN A 198 8.08 16.39 12.98
N LYS A 199 7.13 17.00 13.70
CA LYS A 199 6.17 17.99 13.18
C LYS A 199 6.83 19.18 12.45
N HIS A 200 8.09 19.47 12.74
CA HIS A 200 8.84 20.55 12.07
C HIS A 200 9.05 20.26 10.56
N LEU A 201 9.06 18.99 10.15
CA LEU A 201 9.18 18.57 8.74
C LEU A 201 7.97 19.00 7.89
N LEU A 202 6.81 19.23 8.51
CA LEU A 202 5.61 19.70 7.80
C LEU A 202 5.83 21.04 7.08
N LYS A 203 6.75 21.87 7.57
CA LYS A 203 7.08 23.16 6.93
C LYS A 203 7.72 23.03 5.54
N GLY A 204 8.34 21.89 5.25
CA GLY A 204 8.96 21.61 3.95
C GLY A 204 7.99 20.97 2.93
N ILE A 205 6.74 20.68 3.33
CA ILE A 205 5.79 20.00 2.43
C ILE A 205 5.02 21.03 1.61
N ALA A 206 4.94 20.83 0.30
CA ALA A 206 4.15 21.66 -0.60
C ALA A 206 2.67 21.73 -0.17
N ALA A 207 2.10 22.93 -0.18
CA ALA A 207 0.74 23.19 0.28
C ALA A 207 -0.30 22.37 -0.47
N GLU A 208 -0.08 22.12 -1.76
CA GLU A 208 -0.95 21.29 -2.60
C GLU A 208 -1.04 19.84 -2.10
N ARG A 209 0.08 19.26 -1.64
CA ARG A 209 0.10 17.91 -1.07
C ARG A 209 -0.69 17.87 0.25
N ILE A 210 -0.50 18.88 1.10
CA ILE A 210 -1.24 19.01 2.36
C ILE A 210 -2.74 19.11 2.08
N LEU A 211 -3.14 19.97 1.13
CA LEU A 211 -4.53 20.17 0.76
C LEU A 211 -5.16 18.86 0.25
N VAL A 212 -4.49 18.16 -0.66
CA VAL A 212 -4.97 16.85 -1.17
C VAL A 212 -5.15 15.84 -0.05
N GLU A 213 -4.26 15.82 0.94
CA GLU A 213 -4.37 14.89 2.07
C GLU A 213 -5.52 15.26 3.02
N LEU A 214 -5.78 16.56 3.24
CA LEU A 214 -6.84 17.03 4.13
C LEU A 214 -8.25 16.97 3.50
N THR A 215 -8.35 16.85 2.17
CA THR A 215 -9.64 16.82 1.44
C THR A 215 -10.10 15.39 1.08
N LYS A 216 -9.34 14.37 1.41
CA LYS A 216 -9.71 12.95 1.27
C LYS A 216 -10.52 12.45 2.47
#